data_5e90e64d3edf5b9515effa56a145c6ac
#
_entry.id   5e90e64d3edf5b9515effa56a145c6ac
#
_cell.length_a   1.000
_cell.length_b   1.000
_cell.length_c   1.000
_cell.angle_alpha   90.00
_cell.angle_beta   90.00
_cell.angle_gamma   90.00
#
_symmetry.space_group_name_H-M   'P 1'
#
loop_
_entity.id
_entity.type
_entity.pdbx_description
1 polymer ?
#
loop_
_entity_poly.entity_id
_entity_poly.type
_entity_poly.pdbx_seq_one_letter_code
_entity_poly.pdbx_strand_id
1 'polypeptide(L)'
;MDSTQPDGHGRRLFLKTSLALSAGVAALGSAALPSMVSAEPLSQRYPDPLVKILDDSFLDLRLFNASVERLATGLRWVEGPVWVGDGRYLLFSDIPANRIMRWDEATAGLSVYRENSNFSNGMCRDRQGRLLVCEGSTTSNEGRRVTRTEYDGSSTVLADNFEGKPFNSPNDIVCKRDGSVWFTDPPFQAGNSYEGHKVTVELPHAVYRIDGTSGKVSRVIDDLSGPNGLCFSPDEKTLYVVEGRAKPNRIIWAIAVNDDGTLGLRRKHIEGLDYAGIDGIKCDESGNLWCGWGSNSDPKADPEKLDGVRVFNPDGKAIGHISLPERCPNLCFGGREGNRLFMAGSHSIYSLFVNTRGATFA
;
A
#
# COMPACT_ATOMS: atom_id res chain seq x y z
N MET A 1 89.87 11.21 23.67
CA MET A 1 90.15 11.69 25.02
C MET A 1 88.75 12.13 25.50
N ASP A 2 88.26 11.27 26.11
CA ASP A 2 87.93 11.05 27.51
C ASP A 2 86.55 11.58 27.85
N SER A 3 85.63 10.75 28.04
CA SER A 3 85.07 10.10 29.21
C SER A 3 84.13 11.09 29.94
N THR A 4 82.97 10.85 30.37
CA THR A 4 82.36 9.76 31.10
C THR A 4 80.86 10.15 31.38
N GLN A 5 80.03 9.21 31.35
CA GLN A 5 78.78 9.20 32.14
C GLN A 5 79.08 9.12 33.66
N PRO A 6 78.19 9.39 34.58
CA PRO A 6 76.98 8.60 34.81
C PRO A 6 75.80 9.27 35.50
N ASP A 7 74.64 8.54 35.42
CA ASP A 7 73.62 8.18 36.40
C ASP A 7 73.05 9.20 37.39
N GLY A 8 71.73 9.16 37.52
CA GLY A 8 71.10 9.51 38.76
C GLY A 8 69.57 9.78 38.77
N HIS A 9 68.89 8.86 39.28
CA HIS A 9 67.44 8.85 39.69
C HIS A 9 66.96 10.12 40.39
N GLY A 10 65.70 10.46 40.15
CA GLY A 10 65.01 11.46 40.99
C GLY A 10 63.52 11.61 40.74
N ARG A 11 62.76 10.73 41.31
CA ARG A 11 61.48 10.85 42.00
C ARG A 11 60.55 12.03 41.72
N ARG A 12 59.34 11.68 41.33
CA ARG A 12 57.99 12.28 41.39
C ARG A 12 57.83 13.39 42.45
N LEU A 13 57.21 14.48 41.98
CA LEU A 13 56.47 15.39 42.89
C LEU A 13 55.07 15.64 42.26
N PHE A 14 54.04 15.19 42.98
CA PHE A 14 52.65 15.49 42.71
C PHE A 14 52.33 16.90 43.21
N LEU A 15 51.94 17.78 42.30
CA LEU A 15 51.26 19.01 42.68
C LEU A 15 49.77 18.89 42.40
N LYS A 16 48.97 18.85 43.46
CA LYS A 16 47.53 18.99 43.43
C LYS A 16 47.22 20.46 43.23
N THR A 17 46.66 20.84 42.12
CA THR A 17 45.96 22.12 41.94
C THR A 17 44.49 21.80 41.67
N SER A 18 43.68 22.12 42.66
CA SER A 18 42.22 22.07 42.58
C SER A 18 41.75 23.29 41.79
N LEU A 19 41.26 23.09 40.55
CA LEU A 19 40.47 24.10 39.86
C LEU A 19 39.00 23.68 39.97
N ALA A 20 38.21 24.49 40.65
CA ALA A 20 36.77 24.41 40.63
C ALA A 20 36.27 24.88 39.26
N LEU A 21 35.76 23.96 38.44
CA LEU A 21 34.96 24.28 37.24
C LEU A 21 33.51 24.24 37.64
N SER A 22 32.83 25.39 37.58
CA SER A 22 31.40 25.53 37.64
C SER A 22 30.75 24.76 36.48
N ALA A 23 29.96 23.73 36.77
CA ALA A 23 29.21 22.98 35.82
C ALA A 23 28.00 23.81 35.30
N GLY A 24 28.14 24.39 34.13
CA GLY A 24 26.99 24.81 33.35
C GLY A 24 26.32 23.58 32.77
N VAL A 25 25.15 23.22 33.31
CA VAL A 25 24.30 22.16 32.73
C VAL A 25 23.70 22.72 31.45
N ALA A 26 24.33 22.42 30.31
CA ALA A 26 23.66 22.52 29.03
C ALA A 26 22.67 21.37 28.96
N ALA A 27 21.38 21.69 29.03
CA ALA A 27 20.30 20.75 28.70
C ALA A 27 20.39 20.42 27.22
N LEU A 28 21.16 19.38 26.89
CA LEU A 28 21.03 18.69 25.61
C LEU A 28 19.66 18.02 25.63
N GLY A 29 18.72 18.61 24.89
CA GLY A 29 17.44 17.96 24.62
C GLY A 29 17.69 16.56 24.10
N SER A 30 17.24 15.57 24.85
CA SER A 30 17.20 14.19 24.39
C SER A 30 16.28 14.14 23.18
N ALA A 31 16.84 14.23 21.98
CA ALA A 31 16.15 13.80 20.79
C ALA A 31 15.83 12.32 21.03
N ALA A 32 14.58 12.03 21.33
CA ALA A 32 14.11 10.66 21.41
C ALA A 32 14.45 10.01 20.06
N LEU A 33 15.36 9.05 20.08
CA LEU A 33 15.56 8.18 18.93
C LEU A 33 14.20 7.61 18.57
N PRO A 34 13.81 7.63 17.28
CA PRO A 34 12.57 6.98 16.89
C PRO A 34 12.65 5.53 17.38
N SER A 35 11.66 5.12 18.16
CA SER A 35 11.56 3.75 18.63
C SER A 35 11.57 2.86 17.39
N MET A 36 12.58 2.04 17.26
CA MET A 36 12.63 1.01 16.21
C MET A 36 11.42 0.11 16.44
N VAL A 37 10.42 0.21 15.57
CA VAL A 37 9.32 -0.74 15.56
C VAL A 37 9.89 -2.00 14.95
N SER A 38 10.26 -2.96 15.79
CA SER A 38 10.66 -4.29 15.35
C SER A 38 9.47 -4.95 14.67
N ALA A 39 9.69 -5.55 13.50
CA ALA A 39 8.70 -6.45 12.91
C ALA A 39 8.46 -7.61 13.87
N GLU A 40 7.21 -7.77 14.33
CA GLU A 40 6.86 -8.82 15.28
C GLU A 40 5.95 -9.85 14.60
N PRO A 41 6.31 -11.13 14.61
CA PRO A 41 5.43 -12.19 14.14
C PRO A 41 4.19 -12.27 15.03
N LEU A 42 3.02 -12.39 14.41
CA LEU A 42 1.74 -12.58 15.12
C LEU A 42 1.62 -14.00 15.69
N SER A 43 2.40 -14.94 15.17
CA SER A 43 2.47 -16.32 15.64
C SER A 43 3.91 -16.80 15.73
N GLN A 44 4.21 -17.60 16.76
CA GLN A 44 5.49 -18.30 16.89
C GLN A 44 5.43 -19.76 16.44
N ARG A 45 4.33 -20.16 15.79
CA ARG A 45 4.13 -21.53 15.30
C ARG A 45 4.36 -21.61 13.80
N TYR A 46 4.99 -22.70 13.35
CA TYR A 46 5.18 -23.03 11.97
C TYR A 46 4.55 -24.39 11.63
N PRO A 47 3.77 -24.50 10.55
CA PRO A 47 3.32 -23.39 9.70
C PRO A 47 2.42 -22.42 10.47
N ASP A 48 2.44 -21.15 10.08
CA ASP A 48 1.65 -20.11 10.73
C ASP A 48 0.14 -20.43 10.62
N PRO A 49 -0.60 -20.55 11.74
CA PRO A 49 -2.02 -20.86 11.73
C PRO A 49 -2.90 -19.77 11.13
N LEU A 50 -2.37 -18.55 10.96
CA LEU A 50 -3.06 -17.46 10.27
C LEU A 50 -3.12 -17.69 8.75
N VAL A 51 -2.23 -18.52 8.21
CA VAL A 51 -2.19 -18.87 6.78
C VAL A 51 -3.02 -20.13 6.54
N LYS A 52 -4.28 -19.93 6.21
CA LYS A 52 -5.27 -21.02 6.04
C LYS A 52 -5.27 -21.54 4.61
N ILE A 53 -5.12 -22.85 4.47
CA ILE A 53 -5.25 -23.58 3.22
C ILE A 53 -6.73 -23.87 2.99
N LEU A 54 -7.30 -23.40 1.89
CA LEU A 54 -8.67 -23.67 1.48
C LEU A 54 -8.73 -24.70 0.35
N ASP A 55 -7.62 -24.82 -0.38
CA ASP A 55 -7.40 -25.80 -1.43
C ASP A 55 -5.91 -26.13 -1.50
N ASP A 56 -5.56 -27.39 -1.80
CA ASP A 56 -4.18 -27.87 -1.79
C ASP A 56 -3.25 -27.11 -2.75
N SER A 57 -3.78 -26.50 -3.81
CA SER A 57 -3.01 -25.66 -4.73
C SER A 57 -2.40 -24.42 -4.06
N PHE A 58 -2.89 -24.00 -2.90
CA PHE A 58 -2.29 -22.91 -2.14
C PHE A 58 -0.98 -23.30 -1.44
N LEU A 59 -0.73 -24.61 -1.27
CA LEU A 59 0.52 -25.10 -0.67
C LEU A 59 1.74 -24.68 -1.47
N ASP A 60 1.62 -24.58 -2.80
CA ASP A 60 2.70 -24.14 -3.68
C ASP A 60 3.03 -22.66 -3.52
N LEU A 61 2.09 -21.87 -3.03
CA LEU A 61 2.25 -20.42 -2.79
C LEU A 61 2.70 -20.09 -1.37
N ARG A 62 2.65 -21.03 -0.44
CA ARG A 62 3.02 -20.84 0.96
C ARG A 62 4.47 -21.24 1.21
N LEU A 63 5.19 -20.38 1.92
CA LEU A 63 6.46 -20.77 2.55
C LEU A 63 6.19 -21.34 3.95
N PHE A 64 6.64 -22.56 4.20
CA PHE A 64 6.36 -23.30 5.44
C PHE A 64 6.84 -22.55 6.69
N ASN A 65 7.99 -21.89 6.60
CA ASN A 65 8.69 -21.20 7.70
C ASN A 65 8.46 -19.69 7.71
N ALA A 66 7.54 -19.16 6.90
CA ALA A 66 7.15 -17.77 6.94
C ALA A 66 5.96 -17.57 7.87
N SER A 67 5.95 -16.44 8.59
CA SER A 67 4.84 -16.02 9.45
C SER A 67 4.36 -14.63 9.06
N VAL A 68 3.12 -14.33 9.40
CA VAL A 68 2.56 -12.98 9.30
C VAL A 68 3.24 -12.09 10.33
N GLU A 69 3.86 -11.01 9.86
CA GLU A 69 4.56 -10.04 10.69
C GLU A 69 3.79 -8.72 10.70
N ARG A 70 3.67 -8.08 11.86
CA ARG A 70 3.18 -6.70 11.96
C ARG A 70 4.38 -5.76 11.91
N LEU A 71 4.46 -4.94 10.86
CA LEU A 71 5.58 -4.03 10.61
C LEU A 71 5.41 -2.67 11.30
N ALA A 72 4.19 -2.17 11.35
CA ALA A 72 3.85 -0.89 11.96
C ALA A 72 2.40 -0.88 12.44
N THR A 73 2.08 -0.04 13.41
CA THR A 73 0.73 0.17 13.94
C THR A 73 0.55 1.61 14.44
N GLY A 74 -0.66 1.97 14.89
CA GLY A 74 -0.97 3.30 15.39
C GLY A 74 -1.38 4.29 14.29
N LEU A 75 -1.75 3.78 13.14
CA LEU A 75 -2.29 4.51 12.00
C LEU A 75 -3.82 4.65 12.11
N ARG A 76 -4.47 5.34 11.17
CA ARG A 76 -5.92 5.60 11.24
C ARG A 76 -6.73 4.82 10.23
N TRP A 77 -6.30 4.80 8.98
CA TRP A 77 -6.86 4.00 7.89
C TRP A 77 -5.82 3.89 6.79
N VAL A 78 -5.20 2.72 6.71
CA VAL A 78 -4.05 2.48 5.84
C VAL A 78 -4.51 1.97 4.49
N GLU A 79 -4.04 2.62 3.42
CA GLU A 79 -4.41 2.33 2.04
C GLU A 79 -3.24 2.47 1.07
N GLY A 80 -3.47 2.05 -0.17
CA GLY A 80 -2.61 2.28 -1.32
C GLY A 80 -1.14 1.87 -1.15
N PRO A 81 -0.82 0.70 -0.59
CA PRO A 81 0.56 0.32 -0.40
C PRO A 81 1.27 0.13 -1.75
N VAL A 82 2.49 0.65 -1.85
CA VAL A 82 3.36 0.49 -3.03
C VAL A 82 4.80 0.31 -2.61
N TRP A 83 5.46 -0.70 -3.19
CA TRP A 83 6.87 -0.98 -2.94
C TRP A 83 7.77 -0.16 -3.86
N VAL A 84 8.80 0.46 -3.30
CA VAL A 84 9.85 1.17 -4.03
C VAL A 84 11.13 0.35 -3.93
N GLY A 85 11.36 -0.49 -4.94
CA GLY A 85 12.44 -1.48 -4.96
C GLY A 85 13.84 -0.87 -4.89
N ASP A 86 14.06 0.23 -5.62
CA ASP A 86 15.36 0.92 -5.66
C ASP A 86 15.80 1.45 -4.28
N GLY A 87 14.82 1.92 -3.50
CA GLY A 87 15.05 2.45 -2.17
C GLY A 87 14.78 1.45 -1.05
N ARG A 88 14.27 0.26 -1.35
CA ARG A 88 13.90 -0.79 -0.39
C ARG A 88 12.98 -0.29 0.72
N TYR A 89 11.91 0.39 0.34
CA TYR A 89 10.90 0.88 1.27
C TYR A 89 9.49 0.73 0.72
N LEU A 90 8.54 0.65 1.65
CA LEU A 90 7.12 0.66 1.36
C LEU A 90 6.58 2.08 1.59
N LEU A 91 5.80 2.58 0.63
CA LEU A 91 4.94 3.75 0.83
C LEU A 91 3.51 3.28 1.00
N PHE A 92 2.73 4.00 1.80
CA PHE A 92 1.31 3.78 1.96
C PHE A 92 0.62 5.05 2.48
N SER A 93 -0.65 5.20 2.17
CA SER A 93 -1.47 6.31 2.63
C SER A 93 -2.01 6.03 4.03
N ASP A 94 -1.93 7.01 4.93
CA ASP A 94 -2.72 7.09 6.16
C ASP A 94 -3.77 8.17 5.93
N ILE A 95 -4.89 7.77 5.30
CA ILE A 95 -5.85 8.70 4.68
C ILE A 95 -6.36 9.73 5.67
N PRO A 96 -6.94 9.36 6.85
CA PRO A 96 -7.51 10.36 7.77
C PRO A 96 -6.46 11.29 8.39
N ALA A 97 -5.20 10.86 8.39
CA ALA A 97 -4.08 11.70 8.84
C ALA A 97 -3.55 12.62 7.73
N ASN A 98 -4.10 12.52 6.51
CA ASN A 98 -3.73 13.31 5.33
C ASN A 98 -2.23 13.25 5.01
N ARG A 99 -1.65 12.04 5.02
CA ARG A 99 -0.21 11.85 4.80
C ARG A 99 0.10 10.55 4.09
N ILE A 100 1.25 10.52 3.40
CA ILE A 100 1.87 9.29 2.91
C ILE A 100 2.97 8.92 3.88
N MET A 101 2.96 7.68 4.34
CA MET A 101 3.94 7.10 5.24
C MET A 101 4.99 6.28 4.47
N ARG A 102 6.17 6.16 5.05
CA ARG A 102 7.27 5.30 4.58
C ARG A 102 7.69 4.33 5.68
N TRP A 103 7.68 3.05 5.36
CA TRP A 103 8.34 2.02 6.15
C TRP A 103 9.61 1.56 5.42
N ASP A 104 10.74 1.64 6.08
CA ASP A 104 12.06 1.31 5.52
C ASP A 104 12.47 -0.12 5.91
N GLU A 105 12.75 -0.97 4.91
CA GLU A 105 13.05 -2.39 5.15
C GLU A 105 14.38 -2.59 5.90
N ALA A 106 15.38 -1.73 5.68
CA ALA A 106 16.71 -1.92 6.28
C ALA A 106 16.73 -1.56 7.77
N THR A 107 15.92 -0.58 8.18
CA THR A 107 15.88 -0.07 9.55
C THR A 107 14.64 -0.47 10.32
N ALA A 108 13.64 -1.04 9.66
CA ALA A 108 12.27 -1.23 10.14
C ALA A 108 11.63 0.09 10.65
N GLY A 109 12.18 1.23 10.24
CA GLY A 109 11.75 2.55 10.67
C GLY A 109 10.50 3.02 9.94
N LEU A 110 9.58 3.64 10.70
CA LEU A 110 8.39 4.31 10.17
C LEU A 110 8.61 5.82 10.18
N SER A 111 8.32 6.49 9.07
CA SER A 111 8.45 7.94 8.93
C SER A 111 7.35 8.51 8.03
N VAL A 112 7.17 9.81 8.05
CA VAL A 112 6.31 10.50 7.09
C VAL A 112 7.11 10.75 5.82
N TYR A 113 6.57 10.32 4.68
CA TYR A 113 7.12 10.59 3.36
C TYR A 113 6.59 11.91 2.79
N ARG A 114 5.28 12.15 2.94
CA ARG A 114 4.61 13.38 2.47
C ARG A 114 3.51 13.78 3.44
N GLU A 115 3.61 15.01 3.95
CA GLU A 115 2.51 15.68 4.65
C GLU A 115 1.55 16.31 3.65
N ASN A 116 0.30 16.54 4.08
CA ASN A 116 -0.74 17.18 3.26
C ASN A 116 -0.90 16.50 1.89
N SER A 117 -1.11 15.20 1.90
CA SER A 117 -1.19 14.35 0.71
C SER A 117 -2.50 14.50 -0.09
N ASN A 118 -3.35 15.48 0.25
CA ASN A 118 -4.72 15.62 -0.27
C ASN A 118 -5.57 14.36 -0.04
N PHE A 119 -5.43 13.77 1.14
CA PHE A 119 -6.10 12.54 1.50
C PHE A 119 -5.86 11.47 0.43
N SER A 120 -4.59 11.26 0.10
CA SER A 120 -4.15 10.24 -0.86
C SER A 120 -4.69 8.87 -0.50
N ASN A 121 -5.00 8.07 -1.52
CA ASN A 121 -5.48 6.70 -1.39
C ASN A 121 -4.56 5.74 -2.15
N GLY A 122 -5.00 5.14 -3.24
CA GLY A 122 -4.24 4.21 -4.05
C GLY A 122 -2.99 4.81 -4.65
N MET A 123 -1.93 4.02 -4.70
CA MET A 123 -0.66 4.39 -5.31
C MET A 123 -0.10 3.24 -6.14
N CYS A 124 0.60 3.58 -7.21
CA CYS A 124 1.44 2.64 -7.95
C CYS A 124 2.67 3.36 -8.52
N ARG A 125 3.58 2.62 -9.14
CA ARG A 125 4.70 3.21 -9.90
C ARG A 125 4.40 3.19 -11.39
N ASP A 126 4.82 4.22 -12.09
CA ASP A 126 4.84 4.18 -13.55
C ASP A 126 6.04 3.38 -14.08
N ARG A 127 6.15 3.24 -15.40
CA ARG A 127 7.21 2.46 -16.03
C ARG A 127 8.61 3.04 -15.90
N GLN A 128 8.70 4.29 -15.49
CA GLN A 128 9.95 4.97 -15.16
C GLN A 128 10.24 4.93 -13.64
N GLY A 129 9.40 4.27 -12.86
CA GLY A 129 9.55 4.14 -11.42
C GLY A 129 9.07 5.36 -10.61
N ARG A 130 8.39 6.32 -11.25
CA ARG A 130 7.82 7.49 -10.57
C ARG A 130 6.53 7.12 -9.86
N LEU A 131 6.25 7.77 -8.74
CA LEU A 131 5.06 7.50 -7.93
C LEU A 131 3.82 8.16 -8.55
N LEU A 132 2.80 7.35 -8.81
CA LEU A 132 1.45 7.77 -9.16
C LEU A 132 0.56 7.71 -7.92
N VAL A 133 -0.27 8.73 -7.71
CA VAL A 133 -1.09 8.87 -6.50
C VAL A 133 -2.51 9.28 -6.87
N CYS A 134 -3.50 8.56 -6.37
CA CYS A 134 -4.87 9.02 -6.29
C CYS A 134 -5.03 9.95 -5.09
N GLU A 135 -5.44 11.21 -5.32
CA GLU A 135 -5.72 12.19 -4.28
C GLU A 135 -7.24 12.38 -4.19
N GLY A 136 -7.82 12.00 -3.05
CA GLY A 136 -9.26 11.79 -2.93
C GLY A 136 -10.08 13.01 -2.57
N SER A 137 -9.51 13.97 -1.86
CA SER A 137 -10.28 15.13 -1.41
C SER A 137 -9.43 16.25 -0.85
N THR A 138 -9.90 17.49 -1.00
CA THR A 138 -9.43 18.67 -0.26
C THR A 138 -10.62 19.41 0.33
N THR A 139 -10.37 20.49 1.05
CA THR A 139 -11.40 21.41 1.59
C THR A 139 -12.18 22.18 0.51
N SER A 140 -11.71 22.12 -0.74
CA SER A 140 -12.33 22.73 -1.92
C SER A 140 -12.64 21.67 -2.98
N ASN A 141 -13.32 22.05 -4.04
CA ASN A 141 -13.51 21.18 -5.21
C ASN A 141 -12.20 20.86 -5.95
N GLU A 142 -11.11 21.48 -5.53
CA GLU A 142 -9.77 21.24 -6.05
C GLU A 142 -9.14 20.05 -5.32
N GLY A 143 -8.29 19.28 -6.02
CA GLY A 143 -7.46 18.25 -5.40
C GLY A 143 -8.00 16.83 -5.47
N ARG A 144 -9.17 16.60 -6.07
CA ARG A 144 -9.65 15.26 -6.46
C ARG A 144 -9.02 14.92 -7.80
N ARG A 145 -7.86 14.28 -7.78
CA ARG A 145 -7.01 14.18 -8.96
C ARG A 145 -6.07 12.97 -8.92
N VAL A 146 -5.46 12.69 -10.05
CA VAL A 146 -4.32 11.76 -10.16
C VAL A 146 -3.07 12.58 -10.40
N THR A 147 -2.05 12.33 -9.58
CA THR A 147 -0.76 13.01 -9.67
C THR A 147 0.39 12.05 -9.91
N ARG A 148 1.51 12.59 -10.41
CA ARG A 148 2.78 11.89 -10.54
C ARG A 148 3.86 12.69 -9.82
N THR A 149 4.62 12.02 -8.95
CA THR A 149 5.80 12.59 -8.32
C THR A 149 6.99 12.41 -9.24
N GLU A 150 7.58 13.51 -9.67
CA GLU A 150 8.77 13.53 -10.54
C GLU A 150 10.05 13.20 -9.76
N TYR A 151 11.17 12.97 -10.46
CA TYR A 151 12.44 12.63 -9.82
C TYR A 151 13.03 13.75 -8.95
N ASP A 152 12.68 15.00 -9.20
CA ASP A 152 13.06 16.16 -8.39
C ASP A 152 12.17 16.36 -7.17
N GLY A 153 11.17 15.49 -6.97
CA GLY A 153 10.19 15.55 -5.88
C GLY A 153 8.99 16.46 -6.17
N SER A 154 8.96 17.16 -7.31
CA SER A 154 7.79 17.94 -7.71
C SER A 154 6.60 17.04 -8.06
N SER A 155 5.39 17.60 -8.06
CA SER A 155 4.16 16.88 -8.38
C SER A 155 3.54 17.41 -9.65
N THR A 156 3.33 16.53 -10.63
CA THR A 156 2.61 16.82 -11.90
C THR A 156 1.20 16.28 -11.81
N VAL A 157 0.19 17.12 -12.08
CA VAL A 157 -1.20 16.68 -12.22
C VAL A 157 -1.36 15.99 -13.56
N LEU A 158 -1.78 14.72 -13.55
CA LEU A 158 -2.08 13.95 -14.77
C LEU A 158 -3.54 14.09 -15.19
N ALA A 159 -4.45 14.14 -14.23
CA ALA A 159 -5.86 14.36 -14.46
C ALA A 159 -6.52 14.90 -13.19
N ASP A 160 -7.38 15.92 -13.30
CA ASP A 160 -8.15 16.52 -12.19
C ASP A 160 -9.64 16.68 -12.51
N ASN A 161 -10.03 16.41 -13.75
CA ASN A 161 -11.40 16.50 -14.20
C ASN A 161 -11.69 15.58 -15.39
N PHE A 162 -12.96 15.35 -15.65
CA PHE A 162 -13.46 14.73 -16.86
C PHE A 162 -14.61 15.59 -17.43
N GLU A 163 -14.48 16.04 -18.68
CA GLU A 163 -15.46 16.92 -19.36
C GLU A 163 -15.80 18.19 -18.54
N GLY A 164 -14.77 18.77 -17.89
CA GLY A 164 -14.91 20.00 -17.09
C GLY A 164 -15.52 19.80 -15.70
N LYS A 165 -15.83 18.56 -15.31
CA LYS A 165 -16.32 18.22 -13.96
C LYS A 165 -15.23 17.56 -13.14
N PRO A 166 -15.06 17.93 -11.86
CA PRO A 166 -14.08 17.30 -11.00
C PRO A 166 -14.42 15.83 -10.75
N PHE A 167 -13.39 14.99 -10.57
CA PHE A 167 -13.58 13.59 -10.17
C PHE A 167 -14.32 13.47 -8.84
N ASN A 168 -14.90 12.29 -8.56
CA ASN A 168 -15.61 12.02 -7.31
C ASN A 168 -14.62 11.93 -6.13
N SER A 169 -13.79 10.90 -6.13
CA SER A 169 -12.66 10.71 -5.23
C SER A 169 -11.79 9.56 -5.76
N PRO A 170 -10.79 9.86 -6.63
CA PRO A 170 -9.90 8.83 -7.17
C PRO A 170 -9.38 7.90 -6.07
N ASN A 171 -9.57 6.58 -6.28
CA ASN A 171 -9.41 5.58 -5.22
C ASN A 171 -8.20 4.66 -5.45
N ASP A 172 -8.28 3.65 -6.32
CA ASP A 172 -7.15 2.77 -6.62
C ASP A 172 -6.63 2.98 -8.04
N ILE A 173 -5.37 2.58 -8.31
CA ILE A 173 -4.64 2.96 -9.51
C ILE A 173 -3.67 1.87 -9.94
N VAL A 174 -3.55 1.68 -11.27
CA VAL A 174 -2.58 0.78 -11.87
C VAL A 174 -2.00 1.37 -13.15
N CYS A 175 -0.71 1.12 -13.40
CA CYS A 175 -0.03 1.52 -14.64
C CYS A 175 0.20 0.28 -15.51
N LYS A 176 -0.27 0.32 -16.76
CA LYS A 176 -0.09 -0.73 -17.77
C LYS A 176 1.29 -0.61 -18.45
N ARG A 177 1.81 -1.68 -19.09
CA ARG A 177 3.11 -1.66 -19.79
C ARG A 177 3.22 -0.65 -20.91
N ASP A 178 2.10 -0.27 -21.54
CA ASP A 178 2.04 0.78 -22.56
C ASP A 178 2.15 2.20 -21.98
N GLY A 179 2.28 2.33 -20.66
CA GLY A 179 2.35 3.60 -19.95
C GLY A 179 0.99 4.22 -19.64
N SER A 180 -0.12 3.62 -20.08
CA SER A 180 -1.45 4.10 -19.70
C SER A 180 -1.71 3.86 -18.22
N VAL A 181 -2.40 4.82 -17.60
CA VAL A 181 -2.75 4.80 -16.17
C VAL A 181 -4.25 4.61 -16.05
N TRP A 182 -4.64 3.64 -15.23
CA TRP A 182 -6.04 3.30 -15.02
C TRP A 182 -6.37 3.49 -13.55
N PHE A 183 -7.50 4.14 -13.25
CA PHE A 183 -7.91 4.41 -11.88
C PHE A 183 -9.42 4.33 -11.70
N THR A 184 -9.84 4.03 -10.49
CA THR A 184 -11.23 4.00 -10.08
C THR A 184 -11.62 5.33 -9.43
N ASP A 185 -12.86 5.77 -9.64
CA ASP A 185 -13.38 7.04 -9.12
C ASP A 185 -14.76 6.86 -8.46
N PRO A 186 -14.84 6.14 -7.34
CA PRO A 186 -16.05 6.03 -6.54
C PRO A 186 -16.22 7.26 -5.64
N PRO A 187 -17.41 7.50 -5.07
CA PRO A 187 -17.66 8.63 -4.16
C PRO A 187 -17.34 8.27 -2.68
N PHE A 188 -16.37 7.40 -2.40
CA PHE A 188 -16.16 6.93 -1.03
C PHE A 188 -15.70 8.04 -0.11
N GLN A 189 -14.60 8.69 -0.42
CA GLN A 189 -14.06 9.81 0.37
C GLN A 189 -14.94 11.07 0.23
N ALA A 190 -15.49 11.33 -0.96
CA ALA A 190 -16.42 12.43 -1.19
C ALA A 190 -17.68 12.36 -0.32
N GLY A 191 -18.04 11.18 0.16
CA GLY A 191 -19.23 10.92 0.96
C GLY A 191 -19.06 11.01 2.47
N ASN A 192 -17.81 11.11 2.99
CA ASN A 192 -17.54 11.11 4.43
C ASN A 192 -16.56 12.21 4.86
N SER A 193 -16.47 12.47 6.17
CA SER A 193 -15.58 13.50 6.72
C SER A 193 -14.42 12.90 7.51
N TYR A 194 -14.24 11.58 7.49
CA TYR A 194 -13.14 10.90 8.15
C TYR A 194 -11.93 10.72 7.23
N GLU A 195 -12.19 10.41 5.95
CA GLU A 195 -11.18 10.17 4.94
C GLU A 195 -10.96 11.39 4.02
N GLY A 196 -11.48 12.54 4.39
CA GLY A 196 -11.40 13.77 3.61
C GLY A 196 -12.51 14.74 3.94
N HIS A 197 -13.07 15.37 2.93
CA HIS A 197 -14.17 16.34 3.08
C HIS A 197 -15.35 15.94 2.20
N LYS A 198 -16.55 16.08 2.76
CA LYS A 198 -17.78 15.89 1.97
C LYS A 198 -17.85 16.91 0.85
N VAL A 199 -18.04 16.42 -0.35
CA VAL A 199 -18.23 17.23 -1.55
C VAL A 199 -19.41 16.71 -2.36
N THR A 200 -19.97 17.56 -3.21
CA THR A 200 -20.97 17.13 -4.18
C THR A 200 -20.29 16.38 -5.32
N VAL A 201 -20.76 15.18 -5.62
CA VAL A 201 -20.31 14.39 -6.79
C VAL A 201 -21.12 14.77 -8.02
N GLU A 202 -20.47 14.93 -9.15
CA GLU A 202 -21.07 15.37 -10.41
C GLU A 202 -20.92 14.36 -11.53
N LEU A 203 -20.02 13.38 -11.34
CA LEU A 203 -19.72 12.31 -12.29
C LEU A 203 -20.32 10.98 -11.81
N PRO A 204 -20.68 10.04 -12.70
CA PRO A 204 -21.02 8.69 -12.30
C PRO A 204 -19.81 8.00 -11.65
N HIS A 205 -20.05 6.93 -10.89
CA HIS A 205 -18.98 6.05 -10.44
C HIS A 205 -18.33 5.42 -11.66
N ALA A 206 -17.04 5.53 -11.81
CA ALA A 206 -16.38 5.13 -13.07
C ALA A 206 -14.99 4.57 -12.87
N VAL A 207 -14.52 3.89 -13.90
CA VAL A 207 -13.10 3.63 -14.14
C VAL A 207 -12.65 4.51 -15.29
N TYR A 208 -11.52 5.17 -15.11
CA TYR A 208 -10.91 6.03 -16.12
C TYR A 208 -9.58 5.47 -16.59
N ARG A 209 -9.21 5.82 -17.82
CA ARG A 209 -7.90 5.55 -18.42
C ARG A 209 -7.28 6.87 -18.87
N ILE A 210 -6.05 7.12 -18.45
CA ILE A 210 -5.20 8.19 -18.97
C ILE A 210 -4.27 7.54 -20.00
N ASP A 211 -4.31 8.00 -21.22
CA ASP A 211 -3.47 7.48 -22.29
C ASP A 211 -2.00 7.84 -22.04
N GLY A 212 -1.10 6.85 -22.09
CA GLY A 212 0.30 7.02 -21.73
C GLY A 212 1.11 7.93 -22.65
N THR A 213 0.62 8.17 -23.87
CA THR A 213 1.30 9.00 -24.87
C THR A 213 0.70 10.40 -24.94
N SER A 214 -0.61 10.48 -25.07
CA SER A 214 -1.32 11.76 -25.29
C SER A 214 -1.78 12.43 -24.00
N GLY A 215 -1.81 11.71 -22.88
CA GLY A 215 -2.40 12.17 -21.62
C GLY A 215 -3.92 12.31 -21.67
N LYS A 216 -4.59 11.88 -22.74
CA LYS A 216 -6.05 11.98 -22.87
C LYS A 216 -6.73 11.08 -21.83
N VAL A 217 -7.68 11.66 -21.09
CA VAL A 217 -8.54 10.94 -20.17
C VAL A 217 -9.76 10.38 -20.90
N SER A 218 -10.07 9.13 -20.64
CA SER A 218 -11.25 8.45 -21.15
C SER A 218 -11.98 7.74 -20.03
N ARG A 219 -13.29 7.84 -19.96
CA ARG A 219 -14.14 7.04 -19.08
C ARG A 219 -14.40 5.70 -19.76
N VAL A 220 -13.94 4.62 -19.17
CA VAL A 220 -13.95 3.28 -19.79
C VAL A 220 -14.99 2.33 -19.20
N ILE A 221 -15.43 2.57 -17.96
CA ILE A 221 -16.53 1.84 -17.29
C ILE A 221 -17.29 2.86 -16.44
N ASP A 222 -18.62 2.88 -16.53
CA ASP A 222 -19.49 3.81 -15.76
C ASP A 222 -20.79 3.17 -15.26
N ASP A 223 -20.85 1.84 -15.28
CA ASP A 223 -22.02 1.06 -14.90
C ASP A 223 -21.78 0.14 -13.68
N LEU A 224 -20.63 0.31 -12.98
CA LEU A 224 -20.36 -0.40 -11.72
C LEU A 224 -20.73 0.42 -10.50
N SER A 225 -21.31 -0.24 -9.51
CA SER A 225 -21.66 0.39 -8.23
C SER A 225 -20.43 0.45 -7.32
N GLY A 226 -19.80 1.63 -7.25
CA GLY A 226 -18.62 1.88 -6.42
C GLY A 226 -17.42 1.01 -6.82
N PRO A 227 -16.83 1.24 -8.01
CA PRO A 227 -15.60 0.56 -8.40
C PRO A 227 -14.49 0.86 -7.38
N ASN A 228 -13.78 -0.19 -6.91
CA ASN A 228 -12.76 -0.10 -5.88
C ASN A 228 -11.43 -0.61 -6.44
N GLY A 229 -10.81 -1.63 -5.87
CA GLY A 229 -9.54 -2.17 -6.33
C GLY A 229 -9.55 -2.60 -7.80
N LEU A 230 -8.41 -2.41 -8.47
CA LEU A 230 -8.21 -2.88 -9.83
C LEU A 230 -6.79 -3.41 -10.04
N CYS A 231 -6.65 -4.41 -10.91
CA CYS A 231 -5.36 -4.89 -11.39
C CYS A 231 -5.48 -5.57 -12.75
N PHE A 232 -4.35 -5.72 -13.44
CA PHE A 232 -4.29 -6.51 -14.66
C PHE A 232 -3.82 -7.94 -14.39
N SER A 233 -4.23 -8.87 -15.27
CA SER A 233 -3.59 -10.18 -15.39
C SER A 233 -2.11 -10.04 -15.78
N PRO A 234 -1.26 -11.08 -15.60
CA PRO A 234 0.16 -11.02 -15.93
C PRO A 234 0.46 -10.65 -17.39
N ASP A 235 -0.41 -11.05 -18.31
CA ASP A 235 -0.34 -10.72 -19.74
C ASP A 235 -1.01 -9.40 -20.12
N GLU A 236 -1.62 -8.72 -19.15
CA GLU A 236 -2.37 -7.47 -19.28
C GLU A 236 -3.56 -7.51 -20.26
N LYS A 237 -4.05 -8.71 -20.60
CA LYS A 237 -5.22 -8.92 -21.46
C LYS A 237 -6.54 -8.98 -20.70
N THR A 238 -6.49 -9.00 -19.37
CA THR A 238 -7.66 -8.95 -18.50
C THR A 238 -7.47 -7.86 -17.47
N LEU A 239 -8.45 -6.96 -17.37
CA LEU A 239 -8.60 -6.03 -16.27
C LEU A 239 -9.56 -6.62 -15.25
N TYR A 240 -9.12 -6.78 -14.01
CA TYR A 240 -9.97 -7.11 -12.88
C TYR A 240 -10.38 -5.82 -12.16
N VAL A 241 -11.68 -5.69 -11.87
CA VAL A 241 -12.24 -4.54 -11.14
C VAL A 241 -13.21 -5.03 -10.08
N VAL A 242 -13.03 -4.53 -8.86
CA VAL A 242 -13.96 -4.78 -7.75
C VAL A 242 -15.14 -3.84 -7.87
N GLU A 243 -16.36 -4.38 -7.88
CA GLU A 243 -17.60 -3.65 -7.66
C GLU A 243 -17.92 -3.66 -6.15
N GLY A 244 -17.40 -2.65 -5.46
CA GLY A 244 -17.38 -2.58 -4.00
C GLY A 244 -18.73 -2.31 -3.34
N ARG A 245 -19.78 -1.94 -4.10
CA ARG A 245 -21.15 -1.74 -3.62
C ARG A 245 -22.17 -2.64 -4.30
N ALA A 246 -21.73 -3.66 -5.04
CA ALA A 246 -22.61 -4.69 -5.59
C ALA A 246 -23.45 -5.35 -4.48
N LYS A 247 -24.67 -5.76 -4.84
CA LYS A 247 -25.58 -6.45 -3.93
C LYS A 247 -26.11 -7.73 -4.57
N PRO A 248 -26.39 -8.80 -3.79
CA PRO A 248 -26.21 -8.91 -2.34
C PRO A 248 -24.75 -8.90 -1.91
N ASN A 249 -23.84 -9.44 -2.74
CA ASN A 249 -22.42 -9.60 -2.45
C ASN A 249 -21.55 -8.72 -3.37
N ARG A 250 -20.33 -8.42 -2.95
CA ARG A 250 -19.33 -7.74 -3.76
C ARG A 250 -18.88 -8.65 -4.91
N ILE A 251 -18.52 -8.05 -6.03
CA ILE A 251 -18.15 -8.79 -7.25
C ILE A 251 -16.76 -8.33 -7.71
N ILE A 252 -15.95 -9.28 -8.19
CA ILE A 252 -14.80 -8.96 -9.02
C ILE A 252 -15.18 -9.31 -10.46
N TRP A 253 -15.12 -8.32 -11.31
CA TRP A 253 -15.33 -8.46 -12.74
C TRP A 253 -14.02 -8.75 -13.45
N ALA A 254 -14.01 -9.67 -14.41
CA ALA A 254 -12.93 -9.86 -15.36
C ALA A 254 -13.37 -9.31 -16.72
N ILE A 255 -12.59 -8.39 -17.26
CA ILE A 255 -12.92 -7.61 -18.44
C ILE A 255 -11.76 -7.74 -19.45
N ALA A 256 -12.07 -8.20 -20.66
CA ALA A 256 -11.07 -8.31 -21.71
C ALA A 256 -10.52 -6.92 -22.07
N VAL A 257 -9.21 -6.83 -22.31
CA VAL A 257 -8.52 -5.60 -22.73
C VAL A 257 -7.93 -5.86 -24.11
N ASN A 258 -8.36 -5.07 -25.08
CA ASN A 258 -7.85 -5.13 -26.44
C ASN A 258 -6.50 -4.40 -26.54
N ASP A 259 -5.76 -4.67 -27.61
CA ASP A 259 -4.41 -4.09 -27.84
C ASP A 259 -4.44 -2.55 -27.97
N ASP A 260 -5.56 -1.97 -28.41
CA ASP A 260 -5.78 -0.52 -28.47
C ASP A 260 -6.22 0.10 -27.13
N GLY A 261 -6.33 -0.71 -26.09
CA GLY A 261 -6.76 -0.28 -24.75
C GLY A 261 -8.28 -0.12 -24.60
N THR A 262 -9.08 -0.52 -25.60
CA THR A 262 -10.53 -0.62 -25.44
C THR A 262 -10.90 -1.87 -24.66
N LEU A 263 -12.07 -1.86 -24.03
CA LEU A 263 -12.58 -2.98 -23.25
C LEU A 263 -13.51 -3.84 -24.10
N GLY A 264 -13.36 -5.16 -23.94
CA GLY A 264 -14.18 -6.18 -24.58
C GLY A 264 -15.18 -6.82 -23.61
N LEU A 265 -15.36 -8.13 -23.75
CA LEU A 265 -16.32 -8.91 -22.95
C LEU A 265 -16.01 -8.81 -21.45
N ARG A 266 -17.04 -8.52 -20.66
CA ARG A 266 -17.02 -8.54 -19.18
C ARG A 266 -17.75 -9.78 -18.67
N ARG A 267 -17.15 -10.47 -17.69
CA ARG A 267 -17.77 -11.59 -17.00
C ARG A 267 -17.62 -11.44 -15.49
N LYS A 268 -18.60 -11.91 -14.73
CA LYS A 268 -18.45 -12.08 -13.29
C LYS A 268 -17.38 -13.17 -13.06
N HIS A 269 -16.32 -12.80 -12.32
CA HIS A 269 -15.21 -13.70 -12.06
C HIS A 269 -15.28 -14.28 -10.66
N ILE A 270 -15.48 -13.41 -9.66
CA ILE A 270 -15.61 -13.80 -8.26
C ILE A 270 -16.85 -13.12 -7.69
N GLU A 271 -17.62 -13.86 -6.92
CA GLU A 271 -18.64 -13.31 -6.04
C GLU A 271 -18.18 -13.46 -4.61
N GLY A 272 -18.23 -12.36 -3.85
CA GLY A 272 -17.82 -12.33 -2.45
C GLY A 272 -18.74 -13.15 -1.55
N LEU A 273 -18.25 -13.47 -0.38
CA LEU A 273 -19.05 -14.10 0.67
C LEU A 273 -20.04 -13.11 1.27
N ASP A 274 -21.08 -13.63 1.91
CA ASP A 274 -22.01 -12.84 2.69
C ASP A 274 -21.27 -12.01 3.74
N TYR A 275 -21.64 -10.74 3.83
CA TYR A 275 -21.04 -9.77 4.76
C TYR A 275 -19.55 -9.45 4.54
N ALA A 276 -18.93 -9.99 3.49
CA ALA A 276 -17.56 -9.66 3.14
C ALA A 276 -17.47 -8.34 2.37
N GLY A 277 -16.47 -7.54 2.71
CA GLY A 277 -15.95 -6.46 1.88
C GLY A 277 -14.82 -6.99 1.01
N ILE A 278 -14.80 -6.62 -0.27
CA ILE A 278 -13.65 -6.79 -1.17
C ILE A 278 -13.16 -5.38 -1.50
N ASP A 279 -11.87 -5.15 -1.40
CA ASP A 279 -11.30 -3.81 -1.55
C ASP A 279 -10.15 -3.80 -2.58
N GLY A 280 -8.93 -3.44 -2.25
CA GLY A 280 -7.80 -3.50 -3.16
C GLY A 280 -7.44 -4.93 -3.57
N ILE A 281 -7.00 -5.13 -4.80
CA ILE A 281 -6.64 -6.44 -5.34
C ILE A 281 -5.32 -6.38 -6.11
N LYS A 282 -4.56 -7.45 -6.09
CA LYS A 282 -3.34 -7.62 -6.90
C LYS A 282 -3.29 -9.01 -7.50
N CYS A 283 -2.68 -9.12 -8.68
CA CYS A 283 -2.45 -10.38 -9.36
C CYS A 283 -1.00 -10.84 -9.13
N ASP A 284 -0.76 -12.14 -8.93
CA ASP A 284 0.57 -12.70 -8.95
C ASP A 284 0.99 -13.16 -10.36
N GLU A 285 2.24 -13.56 -10.51
CA GLU A 285 2.82 -14.01 -11.79
C GLU A 285 2.12 -15.23 -12.40
N SER A 286 1.42 -16.02 -11.60
CA SER A 286 0.65 -17.20 -12.02
C SER A 286 -0.81 -16.88 -12.30
N GLY A 287 -1.24 -15.60 -12.13
CA GLY A 287 -2.61 -15.18 -12.37
C GLY A 287 -3.55 -15.35 -11.18
N ASN A 288 -3.05 -15.74 -10.00
CA ASN A 288 -3.90 -15.78 -8.81
C ASN A 288 -4.22 -14.36 -8.36
N LEU A 289 -5.45 -14.13 -7.91
CA LEU A 289 -5.89 -12.86 -7.33
C LEU A 289 -5.76 -12.89 -5.81
N TRP A 290 -4.98 -11.95 -5.29
CA TRP A 290 -4.81 -11.67 -3.88
C TRP A 290 -5.67 -10.46 -3.55
N CYS A 291 -6.68 -10.68 -2.71
CA CYS A 291 -7.75 -9.72 -2.49
C CYS A 291 -7.74 -9.22 -1.05
N GLY A 292 -7.66 -7.92 -0.88
CA GLY A 292 -7.95 -7.27 0.38
C GLY A 292 -9.38 -7.60 0.79
N TRP A 293 -9.53 -8.17 1.99
CA TRP A 293 -10.77 -8.79 2.44
C TRP A 293 -11.09 -8.36 3.86
N GLY A 294 -12.39 -8.31 4.17
CA GLY A 294 -12.77 -8.01 5.54
C GLY A 294 -14.27 -8.04 5.75
N SER A 295 -14.65 -8.01 7.02
CA SER A 295 -16.03 -7.84 7.44
C SER A 295 -16.57 -6.48 6.96
N ASN A 296 -17.83 -6.45 6.52
CA ASN A 296 -18.53 -5.20 6.29
C ASN A 296 -19.12 -4.66 7.61
N SER A 297 -19.85 -3.56 7.54
CA SER A 297 -20.48 -2.95 8.72
C SER A 297 -21.77 -3.65 9.20
N ASP A 298 -22.17 -4.80 8.60
CA ASP A 298 -23.32 -5.55 9.03
C ASP A 298 -23.04 -6.23 10.38
N PRO A 299 -23.94 -6.14 11.37
CA PRO A 299 -23.75 -6.80 12.67
C PRO A 299 -23.63 -8.34 12.61
N LYS A 300 -23.99 -8.96 11.50
CA LYS A 300 -23.84 -10.41 11.28
C LYS A 300 -22.49 -10.79 10.69
N ALA A 301 -21.68 -9.80 10.29
CA ALA A 301 -20.32 -10.07 9.82
C ALA A 301 -19.48 -10.66 10.95
N ASP A 302 -18.67 -11.67 10.62
CA ASP A 302 -17.75 -12.32 11.54
C ASP A 302 -16.31 -11.94 11.16
N PRO A 303 -15.71 -10.95 11.86
CA PRO A 303 -14.35 -10.49 11.54
C PRO A 303 -13.30 -11.59 11.62
N GLU A 304 -13.41 -12.53 12.57
CA GLU A 304 -12.44 -13.62 12.72
C GLU A 304 -12.38 -14.57 11.52
N LYS A 305 -13.47 -14.64 10.75
CA LYS A 305 -13.55 -15.45 9.53
C LYS A 305 -13.26 -14.66 8.26
N LEU A 306 -13.51 -13.34 8.29
CA LEU A 306 -13.49 -12.52 7.09
C LEU A 306 -12.23 -11.65 7.00
N ASP A 307 -11.71 -11.13 8.11
CA ASP A 307 -10.65 -10.12 8.04
C ASP A 307 -9.31 -10.71 7.61
N GLY A 308 -8.67 -10.04 6.64
CA GLY A 308 -7.37 -10.44 6.11
C GLY A 308 -7.24 -10.35 4.59
N VAL A 309 -6.60 -11.35 4.00
CA VAL A 309 -6.41 -11.47 2.55
C VAL A 309 -6.97 -12.79 2.06
N ARG A 310 -7.79 -12.76 1.02
CA ARG A 310 -8.32 -13.96 0.39
C ARG A 310 -7.69 -14.15 -0.98
N VAL A 311 -7.28 -15.40 -1.27
CA VAL A 311 -6.57 -15.73 -2.49
C VAL A 311 -7.42 -16.63 -3.36
N PHE A 312 -7.52 -16.28 -4.64
CA PHE A 312 -8.29 -17.03 -5.64
C PHE A 312 -7.36 -17.42 -6.79
N ASN A 313 -7.55 -18.63 -7.30
CA ASN A 313 -6.85 -19.07 -8.50
C ASN A 313 -7.42 -18.39 -9.77
N PRO A 314 -6.78 -18.57 -10.96
CA PRO A 314 -7.23 -17.95 -12.20
C PRO A 314 -8.68 -18.32 -12.62
N ASP A 315 -9.22 -19.42 -12.11
CA ASP A 315 -10.60 -19.84 -12.36
C ASP A 315 -11.61 -19.18 -11.40
N GLY A 316 -11.14 -18.41 -10.41
CA GLY A 316 -11.97 -17.74 -9.40
C GLY A 316 -12.33 -18.64 -8.21
N LYS A 317 -11.66 -19.79 -8.04
CA LYS A 317 -11.80 -20.65 -6.85
C LYS A 317 -10.97 -20.09 -5.70
N ALA A 318 -11.56 -19.94 -4.52
CA ALA A 318 -10.82 -19.56 -3.32
C ALA A 318 -9.87 -20.70 -2.91
N ILE A 319 -8.57 -20.40 -2.79
CA ILE A 319 -7.52 -21.37 -2.51
C ILE A 319 -6.83 -21.14 -1.17
N GLY A 320 -6.79 -19.88 -0.68
CA GLY A 320 -6.14 -19.52 0.57
C GLY A 320 -6.80 -18.35 1.27
N HIS A 321 -6.51 -18.24 2.58
CA HIS A 321 -6.89 -17.06 3.37
C HIS A 321 -5.81 -16.77 4.40
N ILE A 322 -5.34 -15.53 4.42
CA ILE A 322 -4.41 -15.02 5.43
C ILE A 322 -5.24 -14.21 6.41
N SER A 323 -5.44 -14.73 7.63
CA SER A 323 -6.22 -14.04 8.65
C SER A 323 -5.40 -12.93 9.28
N LEU A 324 -6.02 -11.75 9.44
CA LEU A 324 -5.47 -10.61 10.15
C LEU A 324 -6.42 -10.22 11.29
N PRO A 325 -5.92 -9.54 12.34
CA PRO A 325 -6.78 -9.07 13.43
C PRO A 325 -7.66 -7.87 13.05
N GLU A 326 -7.60 -7.42 11.80
CA GLU A 326 -8.33 -6.29 11.25
C GLU A 326 -8.53 -6.45 9.75
N ARG A 327 -9.47 -5.69 9.17
CA ARG A 327 -9.70 -5.68 7.73
C ARG A 327 -8.42 -5.32 6.98
N CYS A 328 -8.27 -5.87 5.80
CA CYS A 328 -7.22 -5.52 4.86
C CYS A 328 -7.81 -4.74 3.67
N PRO A 329 -7.82 -3.40 3.70
CA PRO A 329 -8.28 -2.61 2.55
C PRO A 329 -7.47 -2.82 1.28
N ASN A 330 -6.13 -2.93 1.38
CA ASN A 330 -5.29 -3.04 0.19
C ASN A 330 -4.01 -3.81 0.47
N LEU A 331 -3.30 -4.17 -0.59
CA LEU A 331 -2.06 -4.95 -0.52
C LEU A 331 -1.16 -4.68 -1.72
N CYS A 332 0.12 -4.99 -1.60
CA CYS A 332 1.05 -5.01 -2.72
C CYS A 332 2.13 -6.08 -2.51
N PHE A 333 2.72 -6.51 -3.61
CA PHE A 333 3.93 -7.31 -3.59
C PHE A 333 5.16 -6.42 -3.57
N GLY A 334 6.21 -6.87 -2.89
CA GLY A 334 7.46 -6.15 -2.80
C GLY A 334 8.58 -7.01 -2.22
N GLY A 335 9.56 -6.36 -1.58
CA GLY A 335 10.79 -7.01 -1.15
C GLY A 335 11.75 -7.20 -2.32
N ARG A 336 12.94 -7.71 -2.04
CA ARG A 336 14.01 -7.86 -3.02
C ARG A 336 13.61 -8.73 -4.21
N GLU A 337 12.90 -9.83 -3.95
CA GLU A 337 12.54 -10.83 -4.96
C GLU A 337 11.08 -10.67 -5.43
N GLY A 338 10.36 -9.64 -4.98
CA GLY A 338 8.95 -9.44 -5.31
C GLY A 338 7.98 -10.41 -4.64
N ASN A 339 8.46 -11.17 -3.66
CA ASN A 339 7.73 -12.25 -2.99
C ASN A 339 7.38 -11.95 -1.53
N ARG A 340 7.47 -10.70 -1.11
CA ARG A 340 6.96 -10.23 0.17
C ARG A 340 5.63 -9.52 -0.06
N LEU A 341 4.56 -10.15 0.42
CA LEU A 341 3.24 -9.54 0.41
C LEU A 341 3.16 -8.54 1.55
N PHE A 342 2.89 -7.28 1.24
CA PHE A 342 2.56 -6.24 2.21
C PHE A 342 1.06 -6.05 2.23
N MET A 343 0.47 -6.04 3.41
CA MET A 343 -0.96 -5.96 3.65
C MET A 343 -1.26 -4.72 4.49
N ALA A 344 -1.98 -3.79 3.88
CA ALA A 344 -2.49 -2.62 4.58
C ALA A 344 -3.70 -3.06 5.41
N GLY A 345 -3.55 -3.14 6.73
CA GLY A 345 -4.65 -3.30 7.65
C GLY A 345 -5.32 -1.96 7.95
N SER A 346 -6.40 -1.94 8.70
CA SER A 346 -7.08 -0.68 9.02
C SER A 346 -6.19 0.30 9.79
N HIS A 347 -5.40 -0.22 10.75
CA HIS A 347 -4.56 0.59 11.63
C HIS A 347 -3.08 0.18 11.62
N SER A 348 -2.73 -0.81 10.81
CA SER A 348 -1.40 -1.43 10.83
C SER A 348 -0.95 -1.83 9.43
N ILE A 349 0.36 -2.01 9.27
CA ILE A 349 0.96 -2.69 8.11
C ILE A 349 1.45 -4.05 8.55
N TYR A 350 1.10 -5.06 7.75
CA TYR A 350 1.56 -6.44 7.90
C TYR A 350 2.37 -6.89 6.70
N SER A 351 3.14 -7.95 6.86
CA SER A 351 3.80 -8.63 5.75
C SER A 351 3.83 -10.14 5.91
N LEU A 352 3.94 -10.85 4.80
CA LEU A 352 4.16 -12.28 4.73
C LEU A 352 5.05 -12.59 3.53
N PHE A 353 6.09 -13.38 3.73
CA PHE A 353 6.83 -13.96 2.60
C PHE A 353 6.05 -15.13 2.00
N VAL A 354 5.92 -15.12 0.67
CA VAL A 354 5.18 -16.13 -0.10
C VAL A 354 6.06 -16.72 -1.20
N ASN A 355 5.67 -17.86 -1.76
CA ASN A 355 6.41 -18.54 -2.84
C ASN A 355 5.87 -18.17 -4.23
N THR A 356 5.53 -16.90 -4.42
CA THR A 356 5.14 -16.31 -5.70
C THR A 356 5.51 -14.84 -5.72
N ARG A 357 5.40 -14.18 -6.87
CA ARG A 357 5.73 -12.76 -7.05
C ARG A 357 4.53 -12.01 -7.61
N GLY A 358 4.49 -10.71 -7.38
CA GLY A 358 3.50 -9.86 -8.04
C GLY A 358 3.66 -9.86 -9.56
N ALA A 359 2.54 -9.86 -10.31
CA ALA A 359 2.54 -9.84 -11.77
C ALA A 359 3.19 -8.57 -12.35
N THR A 360 3.08 -7.46 -11.63
CA THR A 360 3.72 -6.18 -11.94
C THR A 360 4.76 -5.87 -10.87
N PHE A 361 5.89 -6.54 -10.96
CA PHE A 361 7.07 -6.20 -10.18
C PHE A 361 7.95 -5.27 -11.02
N ALA A 362 7.98 -3.99 -10.66
CA ALA A 362 8.81 -2.98 -11.30
C ALA A 362 9.85 -2.44 -10.30
#